data_845515763ee518cda28a8c90d91559de
#
_entry.id   845515763ee518cda28a8c90d91559de
#
_cell.length_a   1.000
_cell.length_b   1.000
_cell.length_c   1.000
_cell.angle_alpha   90.00
_cell.angle_beta   90.00
_cell.angle_gamma   90.00
#
_symmetry.space_group_name_H-M   'P 1'
#
loop_
_entity.id
_entity.type
_entity.pdbx_description
1 polymer ?
#
loop_
_entity_poly.entity_id
_entity_poly.type
_entity_poly.pdbx_seq_one_letter_code
_entity_poly.pdbx_strand_id
1 'polypeptide(L)'
;TGMSDRKVRRRWRGWWWKLPLLLVVFSVLQVVLLRFINPPFSMFMVARQLDAMGHGDFKFRITNDWRDMAEISPSLPLAVVASEDQNFANHHGFDFDAIEKAQAHNERMTERAEKRGKPVRRLRGASTISQQTAKNLFLWSGGGWTRMLRKGVEVWYTALIELLLPKQRLLACYVNIADFGDGIYGASADSPSFFSTDAHRPPPPSAARLSARPPYPPRSD
;
A
#
# COMPACT_ATOMS: atom_id res chain seq x y z
N THR A 1 -7.89 27.60 -46.64
CA THR A 1 -7.08 27.00 -45.53
C THR A 1 -7.86 26.82 -44.20
N GLY A 2 -9.10 27.34 -44.10
CA GLY A 2 -9.86 27.36 -42.83
C GLY A 2 -10.80 26.17 -42.55
N MET A 3 -10.98 25.22 -43.48
CA MET A 3 -11.96 24.12 -43.34
C MET A 3 -11.34 22.84 -42.78
N SER A 4 -10.06 22.65 -42.89
CA SER A 4 -9.30 21.52 -42.34
C SER A 4 -9.16 21.61 -40.81
N ASP A 5 -8.88 22.80 -40.27
CA ASP A 5 -8.65 23.00 -38.83
C ASP A 5 -9.90 22.83 -37.96
N ARG A 6 -11.09 23.11 -38.50
CA ARG A 6 -12.37 22.90 -37.73
C ARG A 6 -12.72 21.44 -37.58
N LYS A 7 -12.41 20.58 -38.57
CA LYS A 7 -12.65 19.13 -38.50
C LYS A 7 -11.71 18.43 -37.49
N VAL A 8 -10.45 18.88 -37.44
CA VAL A 8 -9.46 18.37 -36.50
C VAL A 8 -9.87 18.72 -35.05
N ARG A 9 -10.19 19.98 -34.76
CA ARG A 9 -10.63 20.44 -33.42
C ARG A 9 -11.90 19.74 -32.94
N ARG A 10 -12.83 19.40 -33.83
CA ARG A 10 -14.08 18.70 -33.48
C ARG A 10 -13.84 17.21 -33.14
N ARG A 11 -12.87 16.55 -33.76
CA ARG A 11 -12.46 15.16 -33.42
C ARG A 11 -11.80 15.08 -32.03
N TRP A 12 -10.97 16.07 -31.67
CA TRP A 12 -10.30 16.12 -30.37
C TRP A 12 -11.25 16.42 -29.21
N ARG A 13 -12.29 17.22 -29.44
CA ARG A 13 -13.30 17.56 -28.42
C ARG A 13 -14.14 16.37 -27.98
N GLY A 14 -14.25 15.33 -28.78
CA GLY A 14 -14.95 14.08 -28.44
C GLY A 14 -14.08 13.04 -27.68
N TRP A 15 -12.78 13.28 -27.53
CA TRP A 15 -11.86 12.34 -26.85
C TRP A 15 -11.67 12.62 -25.37
N TRP A 16 -11.87 13.86 -24.94
CA TRP A 16 -11.63 14.28 -23.56
C TRP A 16 -12.49 13.53 -22.53
N TRP A 17 -13.73 13.19 -22.87
CA TRP A 17 -14.58 12.41 -21.97
C TRP A 17 -14.29 10.90 -22.03
N LYS A 18 -13.66 10.39 -23.08
CA LYS A 18 -13.27 8.99 -23.22
C LYS A 18 -12.07 8.63 -22.33
N LEU A 19 -11.17 9.58 -22.11
CA LEU A 19 -9.99 9.37 -21.27
C LEU A 19 -10.34 8.99 -19.83
N PRO A 20 -11.21 9.71 -19.11
CA PRO A 20 -11.65 9.29 -17.77
C PRO A 20 -12.31 7.90 -17.79
N LEU A 21 -13.16 7.63 -18.78
CA LEU A 21 -13.78 6.31 -18.92
C LEU A 21 -12.75 5.20 -19.13
N LEU A 22 -11.75 5.42 -19.97
CA LEU A 22 -10.66 4.46 -20.17
C LEU A 22 -9.85 4.22 -18.90
N LEU A 23 -9.58 5.26 -18.11
CA LEU A 23 -8.89 5.14 -16.83
C LEU A 23 -9.71 4.32 -15.82
N VAL A 24 -11.03 4.53 -15.76
CA VAL A 24 -11.94 3.74 -14.93
C VAL A 24 -11.93 2.27 -15.36
N VAL A 25 -12.14 2.00 -16.65
CA VAL A 25 -12.12 0.63 -17.19
C VAL A 25 -10.77 -0.04 -16.93
N PHE A 26 -9.68 0.65 -17.14
CA PHE A 26 -8.32 0.15 -16.89
C PHE A 26 -8.12 -0.19 -15.42
N SER A 27 -8.53 0.68 -14.49
CA SER A 27 -8.41 0.42 -13.05
C SER A 27 -9.25 -0.77 -12.60
N VAL A 28 -10.47 -0.90 -13.11
CA VAL A 28 -11.32 -2.08 -12.85
C VAL A 28 -10.67 -3.36 -13.36
N LEU A 29 -10.14 -3.33 -14.59
CA LEU A 29 -9.45 -4.49 -15.18
C LEU A 29 -8.21 -4.91 -14.36
N GLN A 30 -7.40 -3.95 -13.92
CA GLN A 30 -6.26 -4.22 -13.05
C GLN A 30 -6.69 -4.97 -11.78
N VAL A 31 -7.75 -4.51 -11.11
CA VAL A 31 -8.24 -5.13 -9.87
C VAL A 31 -8.87 -6.50 -10.16
N VAL A 32 -9.61 -6.66 -11.26
CA VAL A 32 -10.15 -7.96 -11.68
C VAL A 32 -9.02 -8.97 -11.93
N LEU A 33 -7.95 -8.55 -12.59
CA LEU A 33 -6.78 -9.41 -12.83
C LEU A 33 -6.12 -9.85 -11.52
N LEU A 34 -6.04 -8.99 -10.51
CA LEU A 34 -5.52 -9.36 -9.19
C LEU A 34 -6.28 -10.48 -8.49
N ARG A 35 -7.54 -10.70 -8.86
CA ARG A 35 -8.32 -11.82 -8.32
C ARG A 35 -7.73 -13.17 -8.69
N PHE A 36 -7.10 -13.25 -9.87
CA PHE A 36 -6.67 -14.50 -10.49
C PHE A 36 -5.15 -14.61 -10.64
N ILE A 37 -4.46 -13.48 -10.72
CA ILE A 37 -3.03 -13.40 -11.03
C ILE A 37 -2.29 -12.74 -9.88
N ASN A 38 -1.19 -13.35 -9.47
CA ASN A 38 -0.29 -12.77 -8.49
C ASN A 38 0.49 -11.61 -9.12
N PRO A 39 0.50 -10.42 -8.51
CA PRO A 39 1.25 -9.30 -9.04
C PRO A 39 2.75 -9.59 -8.92
N PRO A 40 3.51 -9.52 -10.02
CA PRO A 40 4.96 -9.76 -9.98
C PRO A 40 5.72 -8.63 -9.27
N PHE A 41 5.13 -7.46 -9.20
CA PHE A 41 5.67 -6.28 -8.52
C PHE A 41 4.54 -5.33 -8.10
N SER A 42 4.84 -4.44 -7.16
CA SER A 42 3.97 -3.33 -6.79
C SER A 42 4.53 -2.00 -7.31
N MET A 43 3.72 -0.96 -7.39
CA MET A 43 4.20 0.38 -7.77
C MET A 43 5.22 0.93 -6.78
N PHE A 44 5.12 0.55 -5.49
CA PHE A 44 6.12 0.91 -4.50
C PHE A 44 7.47 0.22 -4.77
N MET A 45 7.47 -1.04 -5.18
CA MET A 45 8.69 -1.74 -5.60
C MET A 45 9.34 -1.04 -6.79
N VAL A 46 8.56 -0.72 -7.82
CA VAL A 46 9.05 0.01 -8.99
C VAL A 46 9.62 1.37 -8.59
N ALA A 47 8.90 2.14 -7.79
CA ALA A 47 9.36 3.45 -7.33
C ALA A 47 10.67 3.35 -6.54
N ARG A 48 10.81 2.35 -5.67
CA ARG A 48 12.03 2.12 -4.89
C ARG A 48 13.22 1.75 -5.78
N GLN A 49 12.99 0.90 -6.79
CA GLN A 49 14.04 0.54 -7.76
C GLN A 49 14.51 1.75 -8.57
N LEU A 50 13.56 2.58 -9.03
CA LEU A 50 13.87 3.79 -9.78
C LEU A 50 14.61 4.83 -8.91
N ASP A 51 14.22 4.96 -7.65
CA ASP A 51 14.87 5.85 -6.68
C ASP A 51 16.33 5.44 -6.46
N ALA A 52 16.59 4.16 -6.22
CA ALA A 52 17.96 3.63 -6.07
C ALA A 52 18.80 3.87 -7.33
N MET A 53 18.24 3.65 -8.51
CA MET A 53 18.92 3.92 -9.77
C MET A 53 19.21 5.42 -9.95
N GLY A 54 18.28 6.29 -9.56
CA GLY A 54 18.43 7.75 -9.60
C GLY A 54 19.56 8.25 -8.69
N HIS A 55 19.84 7.55 -7.58
CA HIS A 55 20.97 7.82 -6.68
C HIS A 55 22.27 7.09 -7.08
N GLY A 56 22.29 6.44 -8.25
CA GLY A 56 23.49 5.75 -8.76
C GLY A 56 23.71 4.36 -8.17
N ASP A 57 22.79 3.83 -7.38
CA ASP A 57 22.89 2.47 -6.84
C ASP A 57 22.29 1.45 -7.81
N PHE A 58 23.09 1.09 -8.82
CA PHE A 58 22.71 0.09 -9.83
C PHE A 58 22.86 -1.36 -9.32
N LYS A 59 23.38 -1.56 -8.12
CA LYS A 59 23.49 -2.89 -7.49
C LYS A 59 22.24 -3.25 -6.70
N PHE A 60 21.47 -2.25 -6.30
CA PHE A 60 20.23 -2.46 -5.58
C PHE A 60 19.28 -3.34 -6.40
N ARG A 61 18.75 -4.37 -5.78
CA ARG A 61 17.76 -5.27 -6.38
C ARG A 61 16.62 -5.49 -5.41
N ILE A 62 15.43 -5.37 -5.93
CA ILE A 62 14.23 -5.75 -5.21
C ILE A 62 14.15 -7.27 -5.15
N THR A 63 13.94 -7.79 -3.96
CA THR A 63 13.62 -9.19 -3.74
C THR A 63 12.14 -9.29 -3.39
N ASN A 64 11.37 -9.96 -4.23
CA ASN A 64 9.97 -10.29 -3.98
C ASN A 64 9.75 -11.76 -4.35
N ASP A 65 9.46 -12.56 -3.34
CA ASP A 65 9.14 -13.98 -3.50
C ASP A 65 7.70 -14.18 -3.04
N TRP A 66 6.78 -14.22 -4.01
CA TRP A 66 5.36 -14.45 -3.73
C TRP A 66 5.17 -15.85 -3.20
N ARG A 67 4.48 -15.96 -2.07
CA ARG A 67 4.08 -17.24 -1.46
C ARG A 67 2.57 -17.33 -1.34
N ASP A 68 2.05 -18.51 -1.61
CA ASP A 68 0.63 -18.76 -1.36
C ASP A 68 0.34 -18.79 0.14
N MET A 69 -0.87 -18.39 0.52
CA MET A 69 -1.25 -18.33 1.94
C MET A 69 -1.15 -19.67 2.65
N ALA A 70 -1.27 -20.79 1.91
CA ALA A 70 -1.07 -22.14 2.44
C ALA A 70 0.39 -22.44 2.79
N GLU A 71 1.33 -21.73 2.18
CA GLU A 71 2.78 -21.86 2.41
C GLU A 71 3.28 -20.94 3.53
N ILE A 72 2.49 -19.94 3.89
CA ILE A 72 2.82 -18.96 4.95
C ILE A 72 2.27 -19.45 6.28
N SER A 73 3.07 -19.32 7.35
CA SER A 73 2.61 -19.67 8.70
C SER A 73 1.33 -18.91 9.06
N PRO A 74 0.26 -19.56 9.53
CA PRO A 74 -1.00 -18.90 9.90
C PRO A 74 -0.84 -17.81 10.97
N SER A 75 0.23 -17.86 11.75
CA SER A 75 0.51 -16.84 12.77
C SER A 75 0.89 -15.49 12.18
N LEU A 76 1.45 -15.44 10.96
CA LEU A 76 1.85 -14.18 10.34
C LEU A 76 0.66 -13.33 9.89
N PRO A 77 -0.29 -13.81 9.07
CA PRO A 77 -1.48 -13.04 8.72
C PRO A 77 -2.29 -12.61 9.96
N LEU A 78 -2.39 -13.48 10.98
CA LEU A 78 -3.05 -13.14 12.22
C LEU A 78 -2.35 -11.99 12.96
N ALA A 79 -1.03 -12.02 13.05
CA ALA A 79 -0.26 -10.96 13.68
C ALA A 79 -0.35 -9.64 12.89
N VAL A 80 -0.38 -9.70 11.57
CA VAL A 80 -0.59 -8.54 10.70
C VAL A 80 -1.96 -7.92 10.96
N VAL A 81 -3.03 -8.70 10.95
CA VAL A 81 -4.38 -8.18 11.23
C VAL A 81 -4.45 -7.59 12.64
N ALA A 82 -3.89 -8.27 13.65
CA ALA A 82 -3.89 -7.79 15.02
C ALA A 82 -3.12 -6.48 15.23
N SER A 83 -2.05 -6.24 14.46
CA SER A 83 -1.22 -5.04 14.60
C SER A 83 -1.66 -3.88 13.74
N GLU A 84 -2.13 -4.14 12.51
CA GLU A 84 -2.42 -3.11 11.51
C GLU A 84 -3.91 -2.76 11.43
N ASP A 85 -4.80 -3.75 11.56
CA ASP A 85 -6.21 -3.57 11.26
C ASP A 85 -7.07 -4.63 11.95
N GLN A 86 -7.30 -4.46 13.24
CA GLN A 86 -8.02 -5.45 14.08
C GLN A 86 -9.45 -5.71 13.62
N ASN A 87 -10.05 -4.77 12.91
CA ASN A 87 -11.42 -4.85 12.41
C ASN A 87 -11.50 -5.24 10.93
N PHE A 88 -10.40 -5.72 10.34
CA PHE A 88 -10.25 -6.02 8.91
C PHE A 88 -11.40 -6.88 8.34
N ALA A 89 -11.88 -7.85 9.10
CA ALA A 89 -12.94 -8.75 8.64
C ALA A 89 -14.32 -8.09 8.54
N ASN A 90 -14.55 -6.98 9.26
CA ASN A 90 -15.89 -6.41 9.44
C ASN A 90 -16.12 -5.12 8.65
N HIS A 91 -15.07 -4.38 8.31
CA HIS A 91 -15.21 -3.16 7.50
C HIS A 91 -15.06 -3.44 6.00
N HIS A 92 -15.51 -2.49 5.17
CA HIS A 92 -15.40 -2.52 3.71
C HIS A 92 -14.40 -1.46 3.20
N GLY A 93 -13.13 -1.63 3.55
CA GLY A 93 -12.02 -0.80 3.09
C GLY A 93 -11.68 0.36 4.02
N PHE A 94 -12.64 0.87 4.78
CA PHE A 94 -12.46 2.00 5.70
C PHE A 94 -12.99 1.66 7.08
N ASP A 95 -12.17 1.80 8.10
CA ASP A 95 -12.59 1.69 9.50
C ASP A 95 -12.79 3.11 10.08
N PHE A 96 -14.02 3.60 9.98
CA PHE A 96 -14.37 4.94 10.45
C PHE A 96 -14.22 5.08 11.96
N ASP A 97 -14.50 4.03 12.72
CA ASP A 97 -14.32 4.02 14.19
C ASP A 97 -12.84 4.15 14.56
N ALA A 98 -11.97 3.43 13.85
CA ALA A 98 -10.53 3.53 14.05
C ALA A 98 -10.00 4.93 13.67
N ILE A 99 -10.54 5.54 12.60
CA ILE A 99 -10.20 6.90 12.18
C ILE A 99 -10.57 7.90 13.27
N GLU A 100 -11.80 7.85 13.79
CA GLU A 100 -12.27 8.74 14.86
C GLU A 100 -11.42 8.59 16.13
N LYS A 101 -11.18 7.36 16.56
CA LYS A 101 -10.34 7.07 17.72
C LYS A 101 -8.90 7.56 17.54
N ALA A 102 -8.34 7.43 16.32
CA ALA A 102 -7.00 7.92 16.02
C ALA A 102 -6.95 9.45 16.04
N GLN A 103 -7.95 10.13 15.49
CA GLN A 103 -8.05 11.60 15.50
C GLN A 103 -8.13 12.12 16.94
N ALA A 104 -9.06 11.61 17.75
CA ALA A 104 -9.19 12.01 19.15
C ALA A 104 -7.91 11.74 19.98
N HIS A 105 -7.21 10.63 19.68
CA HIS A 105 -5.92 10.35 20.32
C HIS A 105 -4.86 11.37 19.89
N ASN A 106 -4.77 11.68 18.62
CA ASN A 106 -3.78 12.58 18.05
C ASN A 106 -3.99 14.01 18.56
N GLU A 107 -5.22 14.47 18.65
CA GLU A 107 -5.58 15.77 19.22
C GLU A 107 -5.09 15.89 20.67
N ARG A 108 -5.42 14.91 21.51
CA ARG A 108 -4.95 14.86 22.92
C ARG A 108 -3.42 14.83 23.03
N MET A 109 -2.74 14.14 22.12
CA MET A 109 -1.27 14.07 22.11
C MET A 109 -0.66 15.41 21.68
N THR A 110 -1.26 16.09 20.70
CA THR A 110 -0.83 17.41 20.24
C THR A 110 -0.99 18.45 21.35
N GLU A 111 -2.15 18.52 21.98
CA GLU A 111 -2.41 19.43 23.12
C GLU A 111 -1.42 19.21 24.27
N ARG A 112 -1.14 17.95 24.61
CA ARG A 112 -0.18 17.62 25.67
C ARG A 112 1.26 18.00 25.30
N ALA A 113 1.62 17.87 24.03
CA ALA A 113 2.93 18.25 23.52
C ALA A 113 3.10 19.77 23.55
N GLU A 114 2.11 20.53 23.12
CA GLU A 114 2.06 21.99 23.16
C GLU A 114 2.17 22.52 24.59
N LYS A 115 1.37 21.99 25.53
CA LYS A 115 1.44 22.37 26.96
C LYS A 115 2.81 22.11 27.59
N ARG A 116 3.59 21.18 27.04
CA ARG A 116 4.94 20.81 27.53
C ARG A 116 6.09 21.46 26.74
N GLY A 117 5.77 22.25 25.71
CA GLY A 117 6.77 22.83 24.80
C GLY A 117 7.62 21.77 24.07
N LYS A 118 7.05 20.58 23.80
CA LYS A 118 7.75 19.46 23.16
C LYS A 118 7.11 19.13 21.83
N PRO A 119 7.90 18.72 20.82
CA PRO A 119 7.33 18.27 19.54
C PRO A 119 6.51 16.97 19.71
N VAL A 120 5.45 16.83 18.94
CA VAL A 120 4.69 15.56 18.87
C VAL A 120 5.57 14.49 18.21
N ARG A 121 5.94 13.47 18.95
CA ARG A 121 6.87 12.43 18.47
C ARG A 121 6.28 11.52 17.41
N ARG A 122 5.02 11.11 17.55
CA ARG A 122 4.34 10.19 16.64
C ARG A 122 2.83 10.30 16.77
N LEU A 123 2.16 10.48 15.65
CA LEU A 123 0.70 10.42 15.56
C LEU A 123 0.27 8.98 15.24
N ARG A 124 -0.89 8.59 15.75
CA ARG A 124 -1.49 7.29 15.45
C ARG A 124 -2.07 7.29 14.04
N GLY A 125 -1.68 6.34 13.21
CA GLY A 125 -2.32 6.07 11.92
C GLY A 125 -3.63 5.30 12.10
N ALA A 126 -4.51 5.42 11.10
CA ALA A 126 -5.76 4.67 11.02
C ALA A 126 -5.98 4.13 9.60
N SER A 127 -4.91 3.86 8.88
CA SER A 127 -5.01 3.26 7.54
C SER A 127 -5.24 1.77 7.67
N THR A 128 -6.26 1.26 6.98
CA THR A 128 -6.61 -0.15 6.95
C THR A 128 -5.64 -0.95 6.07
N ILE A 129 -5.64 -2.28 6.21
CA ILE A 129 -4.92 -3.20 5.32
C ILE A 129 -5.32 -2.95 3.86
N SER A 130 -6.61 -2.73 3.58
CA SER A 130 -7.12 -2.46 2.23
C SER A 130 -6.54 -1.16 1.65
N GLN A 131 -6.52 -0.08 2.43
CA GLN A 131 -5.92 1.19 2.00
C GLN A 131 -4.41 1.06 1.75
N GLN A 132 -3.71 0.32 2.61
CA GLN A 132 -2.28 0.08 2.44
C GLN A 132 -2.00 -0.79 1.20
N THR A 133 -2.81 -1.82 0.95
CA THR A 133 -2.72 -2.67 -0.25
C THR A 133 -2.96 -1.86 -1.52
N ALA A 134 -4.03 -1.06 -1.56
CA ALA A 134 -4.33 -0.19 -2.70
C ALA A 134 -3.18 0.79 -2.99
N LYS A 135 -2.68 1.44 -1.94
CA LYS A 135 -1.56 2.37 -2.03
C LYS A 135 -0.30 1.69 -2.58
N ASN A 136 0.09 0.55 -2.04
CA ASN A 136 1.34 -0.11 -2.40
C ASN A 136 1.30 -0.72 -3.81
N LEU A 137 0.16 -1.28 -4.22
CA LEU A 137 0.02 -1.90 -5.53
C LEU A 137 -0.06 -0.88 -6.67
N PHE A 138 -0.83 0.19 -6.52
CA PHE A 138 -1.26 1.02 -7.64
C PHE A 138 -0.73 2.45 -7.63
N LEU A 139 -0.17 2.93 -6.49
CA LEU A 139 0.16 4.33 -6.35
C LEU A 139 1.66 4.56 -6.22
N TRP A 140 2.06 5.77 -6.62
CA TRP A 140 3.45 6.22 -6.51
C TRP A 140 3.81 6.64 -5.09
N SER A 141 5.09 6.53 -4.74
CA SER A 141 5.67 7.14 -3.56
C SER A 141 5.87 8.63 -3.81
N GLY A 142 5.46 9.48 -2.90
CA GLY A 142 5.68 10.92 -3.02
C GLY A 142 4.74 11.73 -2.15
N GLY A 143 5.13 12.97 -1.91
CA GLY A 143 4.43 13.95 -1.08
C GLY A 143 4.14 15.24 -1.83
N GLY A 144 4.08 16.35 -1.11
CA GLY A 144 3.83 17.66 -1.66
C GLY A 144 2.41 17.84 -2.19
N TRP A 145 2.26 18.62 -3.25
CA TRP A 145 0.96 18.98 -3.83
C TRP A 145 0.18 17.79 -4.40
N THR A 146 0.85 16.72 -4.82
CA THR A 146 0.22 15.50 -5.35
C THR A 146 -0.43 14.62 -4.29
N ARG A 147 -0.19 14.91 -3.00
CA ARG A 147 -0.69 14.10 -1.87
C ARG A 147 -2.21 13.97 -1.86
N MET A 148 -2.94 15.06 -2.11
CA MET A 148 -4.40 15.05 -2.12
C MET A 148 -4.94 14.24 -3.30
N LEU A 149 -4.37 14.43 -4.49
CA LEU A 149 -4.73 13.64 -5.67
C LEU A 149 -4.48 12.15 -5.43
N ARG A 150 -3.31 11.80 -4.91
CA ARG A 150 -2.98 10.43 -4.56
C ARG A 150 -3.97 9.84 -3.55
N LYS A 151 -4.37 10.61 -2.54
CA LYS A 151 -5.35 10.14 -1.55
C LYS A 151 -6.73 9.89 -2.17
N GLY A 152 -7.16 10.70 -3.13
CA GLY A 152 -8.39 10.44 -3.89
C GLY A 152 -8.32 9.15 -4.72
N VAL A 153 -7.19 8.92 -5.40
CA VAL A 153 -6.97 7.68 -6.16
C VAL A 153 -6.84 6.47 -5.23
N GLU A 154 -6.24 6.61 -4.05
CA GLU A 154 -6.19 5.57 -3.02
C GLU A 154 -7.60 5.14 -2.58
N VAL A 155 -8.48 6.11 -2.30
CA VAL A 155 -9.88 5.84 -1.93
C VAL A 155 -10.59 5.06 -3.05
N TRP A 156 -10.41 5.46 -4.30
CA TRP A 156 -10.96 4.77 -5.46
C TRP A 156 -10.50 3.30 -5.55
N TYR A 157 -9.19 3.05 -5.51
CA TYR A 157 -8.68 1.68 -5.57
C TYR A 157 -9.05 0.87 -4.33
N THR A 158 -9.11 1.48 -3.14
CA THR A 158 -9.57 0.81 -1.92
C THR A 158 -11.00 0.30 -2.08
N ALA A 159 -11.90 1.13 -2.61
CA ALA A 159 -13.27 0.71 -2.88
C ALA A 159 -13.34 -0.42 -3.92
N LEU A 160 -12.55 -0.33 -5.00
CA LEU A 160 -12.51 -1.37 -6.02
C LEU A 160 -12.00 -2.72 -5.50
N ILE A 161 -10.90 -2.74 -4.75
CA ILE A 161 -10.34 -3.99 -4.23
C ILE A 161 -11.28 -4.65 -3.21
N GLU A 162 -11.97 -3.86 -2.39
CA GLU A 162 -12.96 -4.39 -1.45
C GLU A 162 -14.20 -4.95 -2.14
N LEU A 163 -14.61 -4.33 -3.23
CA LEU A 163 -15.76 -4.79 -4.00
C LEU A 163 -15.46 -6.07 -4.80
N LEU A 164 -14.26 -6.20 -5.34
CA LEU A 164 -13.92 -7.21 -6.34
C LEU A 164 -13.10 -8.37 -5.80
N LEU A 165 -12.39 -8.20 -4.68
CA LEU A 165 -11.53 -9.23 -4.09
C LEU A 165 -12.11 -9.75 -2.77
N PRO A 166 -12.05 -11.06 -2.52
CA PRO A 166 -12.35 -11.59 -1.19
C PRO A 166 -11.27 -11.16 -0.18
N LYS A 167 -11.65 -11.01 1.09
CA LYS A 167 -10.75 -10.60 2.19
C LYS A 167 -9.47 -11.44 2.28
N GLN A 168 -9.58 -12.73 2.05
CA GLN A 168 -8.43 -13.65 2.03
C GLN A 168 -7.42 -13.28 0.94
N ARG A 169 -7.91 -12.92 -0.27
CA ARG A 169 -7.05 -12.49 -1.38
C ARG A 169 -6.40 -11.13 -1.09
N LEU A 170 -7.14 -10.21 -0.49
CA LEU A 170 -6.61 -8.93 -0.03
C LEU A 170 -5.46 -9.12 0.96
N LEU A 171 -5.66 -9.97 1.95
CA LEU A 171 -4.64 -10.27 2.95
C LEU A 171 -3.42 -10.97 2.33
N ALA A 172 -3.64 -11.89 1.38
CA ALA A 172 -2.56 -12.52 0.63
C ALA A 172 -1.74 -11.48 -0.16
N CYS A 173 -2.41 -10.54 -0.84
CA CYS A 173 -1.71 -9.44 -1.51
C CYS A 173 -0.90 -8.61 -0.50
N TYR A 174 -1.52 -8.21 0.61
CA TYR A 174 -0.85 -7.40 1.62
C TYR A 174 0.45 -8.04 2.14
N VAL A 175 0.38 -9.28 2.62
CA VAL A 175 1.55 -9.95 3.21
C VAL A 175 2.67 -10.21 2.21
N ASN A 176 2.33 -10.32 0.91
CA ASN A 176 3.30 -10.55 -0.15
C ASN A 176 3.91 -9.26 -0.74
N ILE A 177 3.30 -8.09 -0.51
CA ILE A 177 3.81 -6.81 -1.02
C ILE A 177 4.25 -5.86 0.09
N ALA A 178 4.09 -6.24 1.36
CA ALA A 178 4.54 -5.44 2.49
C ALA A 178 6.05 -5.19 2.38
N ASP A 179 6.45 -3.95 2.61
CA ASP A 179 7.84 -3.52 2.64
C ASP A 179 8.40 -3.74 4.04
N PHE A 180 9.36 -4.63 4.16
CA PHE A 180 10.09 -4.90 5.40
C PHE A 180 11.45 -4.17 5.48
N GLY A 181 11.78 -3.36 4.48
CA GLY A 181 12.96 -2.51 4.43
C GLY A 181 14.02 -2.98 3.44
N ASP A 182 14.86 -2.04 2.99
CA ASP A 182 16.00 -2.26 2.09
C ASP A 182 15.68 -3.03 0.78
N GLY A 183 14.44 -2.87 0.27
CA GLY A 183 14.00 -3.54 -0.96
C GLY A 183 13.55 -4.98 -0.77
N ILE A 184 13.36 -5.41 0.47
CA ILE A 184 12.85 -6.74 0.82
C ILE A 184 11.34 -6.66 0.94
N TYR A 185 10.64 -7.37 0.07
CA TYR A 185 9.19 -7.40 0.02
C TYR A 185 8.66 -8.82 0.22
N GLY A 186 7.52 -8.89 0.90
CA GLY A 186 6.87 -10.16 1.18
C GLY A 186 7.46 -10.90 2.39
N ALA A 187 6.60 -11.64 3.04
CA ALA A 187 6.91 -12.31 4.31
C ALA A 187 8.01 -13.37 4.19
N SER A 188 8.08 -14.06 3.05
CA SER A 188 9.09 -15.11 2.86
C SER A 188 10.49 -14.54 2.62
N ALA A 189 10.60 -13.43 1.90
CA ALA A 189 11.88 -12.80 1.63
C ALA A 189 12.51 -12.18 2.89
N ASP A 190 11.69 -11.61 3.78
CA ASP A 190 12.17 -10.99 5.01
C ASP A 190 12.52 -12.01 6.11
N SER A 191 11.84 -13.15 6.17
CA SER A 191 12.03 -14.15 7.23
C SER A 191 13.46 -14.72 7.30
N PRO A 192 14.09 -15.14 6.22
CA PRO A 192 15.49 -15.60 6.25
C PRO A 192 16.48 -14.51 6.64
N SER A 193 16.23 -13.26 6.21
CA SER A 193 17.14 -12.14 6.46
C SER A 193 17.21 -11.73 7.92
N PHE A 194 16.07 -11.77 8.64
CA PHE A 194 15.97 -11.27 10.01
C PHE A 194 15.95 -12.34 11.09
N PHE A 195 15.49 -13.53 10.77
CA PHE A 195 15.28 -14.60 11.75
C PHE A 195 16.04 -15.88 11.44
N SER A 196 16.77 -15.93 10.32
CA SER A 196 17.41 -17.16 9.82
C SER A 196 16.44 -18.32 9.68
N THR A 197 15.16 -18.03 9.46
CA THR A 197 14.06 -18.97 9.39
C THR A 197 13.17 -18.62 8.22
N ASP A 198 12.77 -19.62 7.44
CA ASP A 198 11.82 -19.44 6.35
C ASP A 198 10.45 -19.00 6.88
N ALA A 199 9.79 -18.11 6.17
CA ALA A 199 8.44 -17.64 6.47
C ALA A 199 7.37 -18.73 6.40
N HIS A 200 7.67 -19.89 5.83
CA HIS A 200 6.77 -21.04 5.86
C HIS A 200 6.38 -21.44 7.27
N ARG A 201 7.32 -21.36 8.25
CA ARG A 201 7.08 -21.72 9.64
C ARG A 201 7.83 -20.81 10.60
N PRO A 202 7.63 -19.49 10.59
CA PRO A 202 8.24 -18.66 11.60
C PRO A 202 7.62 -18.97 12.95
N PRO A 203 8.39 -19.05 14.04
CA PRO A 203 7.82 -19.17 15.35
C PRO A 203 6.96 -17.94 15.70
N PRO A 204 5.93 -18.07 16.55
CA PRO A 204 5.03 -16.96 16.89
C PRO A 204 5.71 -15.63 17.27
N PRO A 205 6.81 -15.61 18.04
CA PRO A 205 7.54 -14.38 18.33
C PRO A 205 8.15 -13.71 17.10
N SER A 206 8.58 -14.49 16.11
CA SER A 206 9.12 -13.96 14.84
C SER A 206 8.02 -13.36 13.98
N ALA A 207 6.88 -14.02 13.89
CA ALA A 207 5.72 -13.49 13.17
C ALA A 207 5.24 -12.15 13.76
N ALA A 208 5.15 -12.06 15.10
CA ALA A 208 4.80 -10.83 15.80
C ALA A 208 5.82 -9.70 15.56
N ARG A 209 7.11 -10.03 15.45
CA ARG A 209 8.15 -9.04 15.15
C ARG A 209 8.09 -8.55 13.71
N LEU A 210 7.78 -9.41 12.75
CA LEU A 210 7.59 -9.01 11.35
C LEU A 210 6.45 -8.00 11.22
N SER A 211 5.31 -8.30 11.83
CA SER A 211 4.13 -7.41 11.75
C SER A 211 4.29 -6.12 12.57
N ALA A 212 5.04 -6.16 13.68
CA ALA A 212 5.27 -4.99 14.53
C ALA A 212 6.38 -4.06 14.01
N ARG A 213 7.10 -4.45 12.96
CA ARG A 213 8.16 -3.63 12.38
C ARG A 213 7.53 -2.43 11.66
N PRO A 214 7.84 -1.18 12.05
CA PRO A 214 7.34 -0.03 11.34
C PRO A 214 7.92 0.00 9.92
N PRO A 215 7.17 0.49 8.94
CA PRO A 215 7.74 0.78 7.63
C PRO A 215 8.94 1.70 7.81
N TYR A 216 10.00 1.41 7.07
CA TYR A 216 11.31 2.04 7.20
C TYR A 216 11.20 3.56 7.33
N PRO A 217 11.83 4.19 8.34
CA PRO A 217 11.88 5.64 8.39
C PRO A 217 12.62 6.13 7.14
N PRO A 218 12.17 7.25 6.52
CA PRO A 218 12.94 7.85 5.44
C PRO A 218 14.36 8.11 5.95
N ARG A 219 15.36 7.72 5.16
CA ARG A 219 16.76 8.09 5.44
C ARG A 219 16.76 9.60 5.66
N SER A 220 17.15 10.02 6.85
CA SER A 220 17.54 11.41 7.10
C SER A 220 18.83 11.62 6.32
N ASP A 221 18.77 12.43 5.29
CA ASP A 221 19.95 13.02 4.65
C ASP A 221 20.76 13.84 5.68
#